data_23cb2c733ce47a20cd4de9738f76efca
#
_entry.id   23cb2c733ce47a20cd4de9738f76efca
#
_cell.length_a   1.000
_cell.length_b   1.000
_cell.length_c   1.000
_cell.angle_alpha   90.00
_cell.angle_beta   90.00
_cell.angle_gamma   90.00
#
_symmetry.space_group_name_H-M   'P 1'
#
loop_
_entity.id
_entity.type
_entity.pdbx_description
1 polymer ?
#
loop_
_entity_poly.entity_id
_entity_poly.type
_entity_poly.pdbx_seq_one_letter_code
_entity_poly.pdbx_strand_id
1 'polypeptide(L)'
;MKTYLEIKVPIYYSAPWFSELRKALKDMPVLWQKGYYHITLAFVDDTQHLPDVEAIMHKYLDHAHPVNITFDKLDVFTAGNGMKIVHLGTNNIPKGLQTLVDDIRHDISCTNSNIQSDFKLHVTLGRISEPETNIEDVGFLIDEIDFMPFTLTLNEVEYRVFRGRSIYKSTLK
;
A
#
# COMPACT_ATOMS: atom_id res chain seq x y z
N MET A 1 5.28 12.85 15.26
CA MET A 1 4.58 11.54 15.36
C MET A 1 4.29 11.03 13.96
N LYS A 2 4.64 9.78 13.69
CA LYS A 2 4.38 9.15 12.38
C LYS A 2 2.96 8.62 12.30
N THR A 3 2.26 8.95 11.23
CA THR A 3 0.91 8.48 10.96
C THR A 3 0.77 8.06 9.51
N TYR A 4 -0.23 7.25 9.20
CA TYR A 4 -0.51 6.88 7.82
C TYR A 4 -1.98 6.57 7.58
N LEU A 5 -2.42 6.81 6.35
CA LEU A 5 -3.72 6.45 5.84
C LEU A 5 -3.58 5.20 4.98
N GLU A 6 -4.38 4.19 5.26
CA GLU A 6 -4.39 2.94 4.50
C GLU A 6 -5.81 2.56 4.06
N ILE A 7 -5.89 1.80 2.97
CA ILE A 7 -7.09 1.08 2.57
C ILE A 7 -6.79 -0.42 2.57
N LYS A 8 -7.65 -1.20 3.21
CA LYS A 8 -7.46 -2.65 3.32
C LYS A 8 -7.72 -3.35 1.99
N VAL A 9 -6.91 -4.36 1.72
CA VAL A 9 -7.04 -5.20 0.53
C VAL A 9 -7.34 -6.63 0.99
N PRO A 10 -8.55 -7.17 0.67
CA PRO A 10 -8.96 -8.49 1.14
C PRO A 10 -8.33 -9.61 0.29
N ILE A 11 -7.05 -9.83 0.46
CA ILE A 11 -6.32 -10.97 -0.12
C ILE A 11 -5.87 -11.91 0.99
N TYR A 12 -5.62 -13.16 0.61
CA TYR A 12 -5.26 -14.21 1.55
C TYR A 12 -3.87 -14.74 1.26
N TYR A 13 -3.12 -14.98 2.33
CA TYR A 13 -1.81 -15.62 2.24
C TYR A 13 -1.87 -16.99 1.53
N SER A 14 -2.99 -17.70 1.67
CA SER A 14 -3.24 -19.01 1.05
C SER A 14 -3.74 -18.96 -0.38
N ALA A 15 -3.92 -17.79 -0.99
CA ALA A 15 -4.37 -17.68 -2.37
C ALA A 15 -3.41 -18.43 -3.31
N PRO A 16 -3.91 -19.17 -4.32
CA PRO A 16 -3.05 -19.97 -5.21
C PRO A 16 -1.94 -19.17 -5.88
N TRP A 17 -2.23 -17.97 -6.38
CA TRP A 17 -1.22 -17.10 -6.99
C TRP A 17 -0.14 -16.65 -6.00
N PHE A 18 -0.52 -16.41 -4.75
CA PHE A 18 0.43 -16.03 -3.70
C PHE A 18 1.31 -17.22 -3.29
N SER A 19 0.72 -18.41 -3.24
CA SER A 19 1.46 -19.65 -3.01
C SER A 19 2.50 -19.89 -4.11
N GLU A 20 2.13 -19.67 -5.37
CA GLU A 20 3.06 -19.79 -6.52
C GLU A 20 4.19 -18.76 -6.44
N LEU A 21 3.89 -17.52 -6.03
CA LEU A 21 4.89 -16.49 -5.82
C LEU A 21 5.90 -16.91 -4.75
N ARG A 22 5.42 -17.40 -3.61
CA ARG A 22 6.30 -17.87 -2.53
C ARG A 22 7.18 -19.05 -2.99
N LYS A 23 6.60 -19.94 -3.78
CA LYS A 23 7.33 -21.08 -4.36
C LYS A 23 8.42 -20.62 -5.33
N ALA A 24 8.12 -19.66 -6.18
CA ALA A 24 9.08 -19.10 -7.13
C ALA A 24 10.26 -18.41 -6.43
N LEU A 25 10.02 -17.75 -5.30
CA LEU A 25 11.02 -17.03 -4.52
C LEU A 25 11.54 -17.82 -3.30
N LYS A 26 11.37 -19.14 -3.28
CA LYS A 26 11.72 -20.00 -2.13
C LYS A 26 13.19 -19.91 -1.72
N ASP A 27 14.10 -19.65 -2.67
CA ASP A 27 15.55 -19.58 -2.42
C ASP A 27 16.01 -18.13 -2.14
N MET A 28 15.08 -17.17 -2.10
CA MET A 28 15.34 -15.78 -1.77
C MET A 28 14.98 -15.49 -0.30
N PRO A 29 15.73 -14.60 0.37
CA PRO A 29 15.50 -14.29 1.79
C PRO A 29 14.33 -13.33 1.99
N VAL A 30 13.12 -13.75 1.61
CA VAL A 30 11.92 -12.93 1.69
C VAL A 30 11.23 -13.10 3.03
N LEU A 31 11.00 -11.99 3.72
CA LEU A 31 10.10 -11.94 4.87
C LEU A 31 8.69 -11.64 4.35
N TRP A 32 7.83 -12.67 4.33
CA TRP A 32 6.48 -12.56 3.81
C TRP A 32 5.53 -11.87 4.77
N GLN A 33 4.71 -10.96 4.24
CA GLN A 33 3.62 -10.34 4.98
C GLN A 33 2.54 -11.38 5.30
N LYS A 34 2.12 -11.41 6.56
CA LYS A 34 1.01 -12.23 7.06
C LYS A 34 0.01 -11.33 7.78
N GLY A 35 -1.20 -11.83 7.97
CA GLY A 35 -2.26 -11.06 8.61
C GLY A 35 -3.08 -10.30 7.59
N TYR A 36 -3.17 -8.99 7.69
CA TYR A 36 -3.92 -8.19 6.74
C TYR A 36 -3.01 -7.48 5.74
N TYR A 37 -3.58 -7.14 4.57
CA TYR A 37 -2.89 -6.45 3.49
C TYR A 37 -3.54 -5.10 3.24
N HIS A 38 -2.75 -4.13 2.78
CA HIS A 38 -3.24 -2.78 2.58
C HIS A 38 -2.45 -2.04 1.51
N ILE A 39 -3.04 -0.95 1.02
CA ILE A 39 -2.37 0.07 0.24
C ILE A 39 -2.20 1.29 1.14
N THR A 40 -0.99 1.82 1.26
CA THR A 40 -0.76 3.08 1.95
C THR A 40 -1.07 4.24 1.00
N LEU A 41 -2.05 5.05 1.36
CA LEU A 41 -2.50 6.20 0.56
C LEU A 41 -1.72 7.47 0.90
N ALA A 42 -1.33 7.63 2.15
CA ALA A 42 -0.51 8.75 2.62
C ALA A 42 0.29 8.31 3.84
N PHE A 43 1.57 8.67 3.87
CA PHE A 43 2.44 8.46 5.03
C PHE A 43 3.00 9.81 5.48
N VAL A 44 2.75 10.14 6.74
CA VAL A 44 3.16 11.41 7.35
C VAL A 44 4.27 11.13 8.34
N ASP A 45 5.48 11.57 8.03
CA ASP A 45 6.66 11.32 8.87
C ASP A 45 6.62 12.11 10.17
N ASP A 46 6.10 13.33 10.12
CA ASP A 46 5.96 14.17 11.29
C ASP A 46 4.62 14.91 11.26
N THR A 47 3.67 14.38 12.04
CA THR A 47 2.34 14.96 12.20
C THR A 47 2.39 15.97 13.35
N GLN A 48 2.28 17.26 13.03
CA GLN A 48 2.34 18.35 14.01
C GLN A 48 0.97 18.67 14.62
N HIS A 49 -0.07 18.67 13.80
CA HIS A 49 -1.43 19.04 14.19
C HIS A 49 -2.40 17.90 13.88
N LEU A 50 -2.42 16.90 14.77
CA LEU A 50 -3.24 15.69 14.58
C LEU A 50 -4.73 15.98 14.36
N PRO A 51 -5.39 16.90 15.11
CA PRO A 51 -6.80 17.23 14.87
C PRO A 51 -7.06 17.78 13.48
N ASP A 52 -6.15 18.56 12.91
CA ASP A 52 -6.29 19.13 11.58
C ASP A 52 -6.22 18.02 10.51
N VAL A 53 -5.30 17.08 10.68
CA VAL A 53 -5.17 15.94 9.76
C VAL A 53 -6.38 15.01 9.88
N GLU A 54 -6.88 14.77 11.08
CA GLU A 54 -8.12 14.01 11.30
C GLU A 54 -9.32 14.68 10.62
N ALA A 55 -9.43 16.00 10.69
CA ALA A 55 -10.49 16.76 10.01
C ALA A 55 -10.42 16.59 8.48
N ILE A 56 -9.22 16.50 7.92
CA ILE A 56 -9.01 16.21 6.48
C ILE A 56 -9.58 14.81 6.14
N MET A 57 -9.34 13.82 7.01
CA MET A 57 -9.91 12.48 6.79
C MET A 57 -11.44 12.54 6.74
N HIS A 58 -12.07 13.22 7.69
CA HIS A 58 -13.53 13.40 7.68
C HIS A 58 -14.02 14.13 6.42
N LYS A 59 -13.34 15.19 6.01
CA LYS A 59 -13.70 15.97 4.82
C LYS A 59 -13.77 15.11 3.56
N TYR A 60 -12.82 14.21 3.35
CA TYR A 60 -12.69 13.46 2.11
C TYR A 60 -13.27 12.05 2.17
N LEU A 61 -13.28 11.41 3.33
CA LEU A 61 -13.56 9.98 3.43
C LEU A 61 -14.96 9.65 3.98
N ASP A 62 -15.60 10.56 4.70
CA ASP A 62 -16.93 10.30 5.27
C ASP A 62 -18.00 10.01 4.20
N HIS A 63 -17.81 10.56 3.01
CA HIS A 63 -18.74 10.41 1.87
C HIS A 63 -18.08 9.82 0.62
N ALA A 64 -16.88 9.29 0.73
CA ALA A 64 -16.21 8.65 -0.39
C ALA A 64 -16.84 7.31 -0.75
N HIS A 65 -16.76 6.95 -2.03
CA HIS A 65 -17.28 5.69 -2.55
C HIS A 65 -16.23 4.57 -2.50
N PRO A 66 -16.65 3.30 -2.46
CA PRO A 66 -15.75 2.16 -2.62
C PRO A 66 -14.92 2.27 -3.89
N VAL A 67 -13.73 1.70 -3.86
CA VAL A 67 -12.77 1.78 -4.97
C VAL A 67 -12.62 0.40 -5.60
N ASN A 68 -12.82 0.32 -6.92
CA ASN A 68 -12.56 -0.90 -7.69
C ASN A 68 -11.15 -0.83 -8.27
N ILE A 69 -10.31 -1.81 -7.93
CA ILE A 69 -8.94 -1.90 -8.43
C ILE A 69 -8.75 -3.24 -9.13
N THR A 70 -8.26 -3.21 -10.35
CA THR A 70 -7.78 -4.40 -11.05
C THR A 70 -6.29 -4.55 -10.78
N PHE A 71 -5.93 -5.59 -10.04
CA PHE A 71 -4.55 -5.95 -9.78
C PHE A 71 -4.05 -6.83 -10.92
N ASP A 72 -3.13 -6.31 -11.69
CA ASP A 72 -2.60 -6.96 -12.89
C ASP A 72 -1.08 -7.01 -12.92
N LYS A 73 -0.43 -6.71 -11.79
CA LYS A 73 1.02 -6.59 -11.73
C LYS A 73 1.57 -7.21 -10.45
N LEU A 74 2.45 -8.21 -10.62
CA LEU A 74 3.37 -8.66 -9.58
C LEU A 74 4.76 -8.16 -9.93
N ASP A 75 5.46 -7.52 -8.99
CA ASP A 75 6.76 -6.94 -9.26
C ASP A 75 7.55 -6.72 -7.96
N VAL A 76 8.77 -6.22 -8.11
CA VAL A 76 9.66 -5.84 -7.02
C VAL A 76 10.26 -4.47 -7.30
N PHE A 77 10.38 -3.64 -6.27
CA PHE A 77 11.10 -2.37 -6.36
C PHE A 77 12.00 -2.17 -5.15
N THR A 78 12.99 -1.29 -5.28
CA THR A 78 13.84 -0.89 -4.17
C THR A 78 13.27 0.37 -3.51
N ALA A 79 12.94 0.28 -2.22
CA ALA A 79 12.50 1.43 -1.44
C ALA A 79 13.67 2.35 -1.08
N GLY A 80 13.38 3.57 -0.62
CA GLY A 80 14.40 4.56 -0.29
C GLY A 80 15.40 4.15 0.79
N ASN A 81 15.04 3.18 1.66
CA ASN A 81 15.93 2.60 2.67
C ASN A 81 16.77 1.42 2.15
N GLY A 82 16.73 1.13 0.84
CA GLY A 82 17.43 0.01 0.21
C GLY A 82 16.73 -1.35 0.31
N MET A 83 15.62 -1.42 1.05
CA MET A 83 14.81 -2.64 1.16
C MET A 83 14.10 -2.93 -0.15
N LYS A 84 14.08 -4.17 -0.58
CA LYS A 84 13.35 -4.60 -1.78
C LYS A 84 11.94 -5.04 -1.39
N ILE A 85 10.94 -4.51 -2.08
CA ILE A 85 9.53 -4.73 -1.80
C ILE A 85 8.93 -5.59 -2.92
N VAL A 86 8.58 -6.82 -2.59
CA VAL A 86 7.78 -7.69 -3.46
C VAL A 86 6.32 -7.30 -3.28
N HIS A 87 5.65 -6.92 -4.37
CA HIS A 87 4.34 -6.30 -4.26
C HIS A 87 3.36 -6.71 -5.36
N LEU A 88 2.09 -6.54 -5.03
CA LEU A 88 0.97 -6.56 -5.96
C LEU A 88 0.61 -5.12 -6.31
N GLY A 89 0.38 -4.85 -7.58
CA GLY A 89 0.09 -3.51 -8.06
C GLY A 89 -0.88 -3.50 -9.25
N THR A 90 -1.01 -2.31 -9.83
CA THR A 90 -1.86 -2.10 -11.00
C THR A 90 -1.13 -1.22 -12.02
N ASN A 91 -1.37 -1.49 -13.31
CA ASN A 91 -0.90 -0.62 -14.39
C ASN A 91 -1.81 0.60 -14.59
N ASN A 92 -3.04 0.56 -14.06
CA ASN A 92 -4.01 1.63 -14.19
C ASN A 92 -4.62 1.99 -12.83
N ILE A 93 -4.10 3.05 -12.20
CA ILE A 93 -4.68 3.58 -10.97
C ILE A 93 -6.05 4.19 -11.30
N PRO A 94 -7.14 3.81 -10.61
CA PRO A 94 -8.44 4.43 -10.82
C PRO A 94 -8.36 5.94 -10.62
N LYS A 95 -8.90 6.69 -11.57
CA LYS A 95 -8.79 8.15 -11.59
C LYS A 95 -9.39 8.80 -10.35
N GLY A 96 -10.52 8.28 -9.87
CA GLY A 96 -11.15 8.76 -8.64
C GLY A 96 -10.29 8.54 -7.40
N LEU A 97 -9.58 7.43 -7.32
CA LEU A 97 -8.64 7.16 -6.22
C LEU A 97 -7.43 8.10 -6.29
N GLN A 98 -6.85 8.28 -7.48
CA GLN A 98 -5.72 9.19 -7.65
C GLN A 98 -6.08 10.62 -7.23
N THR A 99 -7.24 11.12 -7.66
CA THR A 99 -7.73 12.46 -7.26
C THR A 99 -7.94 12.55 -5.75
N LEU A 100 -8.60 11.56 -5.15
CA LEU A 100 -8.84 11.53 -3.71
C LEU A 100 -7.53 11.57 -2.93
N VAL A 101 -6.56 10.76 -3.32
CA VAL A 101 -5.24 10.70 -2.68
C VAL A 101 -4.49 12.02 -2.85
N ASP A 102 -4.49 12.59 -4.06
CA ASP A 102 -3.82 13.86 -4.34
C ASP A 102 -4.40 15.00 -3.50
N ASP A 103 -5.73 15.08 -3.39
CA ASP A 103 -6.42 16.10 -2.60
C ASP A 103 -6.12 15.97 -1.10
N ILE A 104 -6.19 14.76 -0.56
CA ILE A 104 -5.85 14.49 0.85
C ILE A 104 -4.40 14.88 1.13
N ARG A 105 -3.48 14.45 0.30
CA ARG A 105 -2.04 14.71 0.46
C ARG A 105 -1.74 16.20 0.35
N HIS A 106 -2.40 16.89 -0.57
CA HIS A 106 -2.27 18.34 -0.69
C HIS A 106 -2.71 19.07 0.60
N ASP A 107 -3.89 18.74 1.10
CA ASP A 107 -4.41 19.37 2.32
C ASP A 107 -3.53 19.07 3.54
N ILE A 108 -3.03 17.84 3.68
CA ILE A 108 -2.07 17.48 4.74
C ILE A 108 -0.80 18.34 4.64
N SER A 109 -0.28 18.56 3.43
CA SER A 109 0.92 19.37 3.22
C SER A 109 0.75 20.82 3.68
N CYS A 110 -0.50 21.30 3.75
CA CYS A 110 -0.83 22.63 4.24
C CYS A 110 -0.90 22.74 5.77
N THR A 111 -0.75 21.64 6.52
CA THR A 111 -0.87 21.59 7.98
C THR A 111 0.48 21.65 8.73
N ASN A 112 1.55 22.05 8.09
CA ASN A 112 2.92 21.99 8.63
C ASN A 112 3.37 20.54 8.98
N SER A 113 2.68 19.53 8.49
CA SER A 113 3.06 18.14 8.63
C SER A 113 3.98 17.74 7.49
N ASN A 114 4.97 16.89 7.77
CA ASN A 114 5.90 16.40 6.77
C ASN A 114 5.36 15.10 6.15
N ILE A 115 4.84 15.21 4.94
CA ILE A 115 4.30 14.07 4.17
C ILE A 115 5.34 13.55 3.18
N GLN A 116 5.40 12.23 3.01
CA GLN A 116 6.23 11.65 1.96
C GLN A 116 5.75 12.11 0.57
N SER A 117 6.70 12.47 -0.30
CA SER A 117 6.40 13.13 -1.58
C SER A 117 5.66 12.25 -2.58
N ASP A 118 5.90 10.93 -2.56
CA ASP A 118 5.41 10.05 -3.62
C ASP A 118 4.30 9.12 -3.13
N PHE A 119 3.23 9.02 -3.93
CA PHE A 119 2.24 7.97 -3.81
C PHE A 119 2.55 6.87 -4.84
N LYS A 120 2.77 5.66 -4.35
CA LYS A 120 2.94 4.47 -5.18
C LYS A 120 1.90 3.44 -4.75
N LEU A 121 0.93 3.16 -5.63
CA LEU A 121 -0.08 2.14 -5.35
C LEU A 121 0.56 0.76 -5.37
N HIS A 122 0.70 0.18 -4.20
CA HIS A 122 1.20 -1.19 -4.06
C HIS A 122 0.67 -1.85 -2.79
N VAL A 123 0.53 -3.15 -2.85
CA VAL A 123 0.28 -4.01 -1.68
C VAL A 123 1.58 -4.75 -1.40
N THR A 124 2.19 -4.50 -0.26
CA THR A 124 3.40 -5.24 0.14
C THR A 124 3.05 -6.69 0.43
N LEU A 125 3.71 -7.61 -0.26
CA LEU A 125 3.57 -9.05 -0.08
C LEU A 125 4.75 -9.62 0.71
N GLY A 126 5.93 -9.07 0.49
CA GLY A 126 7.15 -9.50 1.16
C GLY A 126 8.26 -8.46 1.06
N ARG A 127 9.26 -8.60 1.92
CA ARG A 127 10.41 -7.70 2.01
C ARG A 127 11.70 -8.47 2.01
N ILE A 128 12.70 -7.97 1.29
CA ILE A 128 14.06 -8.48 1.28
C ILE A 128 14.98 -7.37 1.79
N SER A 129 15.58 -7.59 2.96
CA SER A 129 16.48 -6.60 3.58
C SER A 129 17.95 -6.82 3.25
N GLU A 130 18.33 -7.97 2.70
CA GLU A 130 19.72 -8.28 2.36
C GLU A 130 20.21 -7.44 1.18
N PRO A 131 21.29 -6.62 1.36
CA PRO A 131 21.79 -5.74 0.31
C PRO A 131 22.31 -6.50 -0.91
N GLU A 132 22.82 -7.72 -0.72
CA GLU A 132 23.44 -8.53 -1.77
C GLU A 132 22.42 -9.16 -2.73
N THR A 133 21.16 -9.23 -2.34
CA THR A 133 20.12 -9.78 -3.22
C THR A 133 19.92 -8.89 -4.44
N ASN A 134 20.15 -9.46 -5.63
CA ASN A 134 19.98 -8.74 -6.88
C ASN A 134 18.48 -8.63 -7.22
N ILE A 135 18.01 -7.38 -7.38
CA ILE A 135 16.60 -7.12 -7.69
C ILE A 135 16.20 -7.69 -9.06
N GLU A 136 17.12 -7.72 -10.04
CA GLU A 136 16.83 -8.27 -11.35
C GLU A 136 16.59 -9.78 -11.30
N ASP A 137 17.32 -10.50 -10.48
CA ASP A 137 17.11 -11.93 -10.27
C ASP A 137 15.73 -12.21 -9.67
N VAL A 138 15.31 -11.40 -8.70
CA VAL A 138 13.96 -11.47 -8.12
C VAL A 138 12.90 -11.20 -9.18
N GLY A 139 13.08 -10.16 -9.97
CA GLY A 139 12.19 -9.79 -11.07
C GLY A 139 12.03 -10.90 -12.11
N PHE A 140 13.12 -11.56 -12.51
CA PHE A 140 13.07 -12.69 -13.44
C PHE A 140 12.23 -13.86 -12.90
N LEU A 141 12.40 -14.19 -11.62
CA LEU A 141 11.62 -15.27 -11.00
C LEU A 141 10.13 -14.92 -10.92
N ILE A 142 9.80 -13.67 -10.64
CA ILE A 142 8.42 -13.19 -10.63
C ILE A 142 7.80 -13.23 -12.03
N ASP A 143 8.54 -12.81 -13.05
CA ASP A 143 8.05 -12.78 -14.43
C ASP A 143 7.72 -14.17 -15.00
N GLU A 144 8.27 -15.23 -14.43
CA GLU A 144 7.95 -16.62 -14.83
C GLU A 144 6.59 -17.11 -14.30
N ILE A 145 5.98 -16.37 -13.37
CA ILE A 145 4.69 -16.73 -12.79
C ILE A 145 3.58 -16.38 -13.77
N ASP A 146 2.68 -17.33 -14.03
CA ASP A 146 1.45 -17.09 -14.77
C ASP A 146 0.42 -16.44 -13.84
N PHE A 147 0.46 -15.11 -13.79
CA PHE A 147 -0.40 -14.31 -12.92
C PHE A 147 -1.61 -13.79 -13.69
N MET A 148 -2.80 -14.20 -13.25
CA MET A 148 -4.06 -13.72 -13.83
C MET A 148 -4.57 -12.48 -13.07
N PRO A 149 -4.85 -11.38 -13.78
CA PRO A 149 -5.44 -10.21 -13.17
C PRO A 149 -6.76 -10.50 -12.48
N PHE A 150 -7.01 -9.77 -11.37
CA PHE A 150 -8.27 -9.84 -10.65
C PHE A 150 -8.69 -8.47 -10.13
N THR A 151 -10.00 -8.27 -10.00
CA THR A 151 -10.56 -6.99 -9.52
C THR A 151 -11.16 -7.15 -8.13
N LEU A 152 -10.84 -6.22 -7.24
CA LEU A 152 -11.41 -6.14 -5.90
C LEU A 152 -12.09 -4.79 -5.69
N THR A 153 -13.16 -4.79 -4.91
CA THR A 153 -13.79 -3.59 -4.38
C THR A 153 -13.26 -3.32 -2.98
N LEU A 154 -12.59 -2.18 -2.79
CA LEU A 154 -11.97 -1.79 -1.53
C LEU A 154 -12.82 -0.72 -0.84
N ASN A 155 -13.13 -0.91 0.44
CA ASN A 155 -14.03 -0.01 1.17
C ASN A 155 -13.62 0.29 2.61
N GLU A 156 -12.63 -0.37 3.17
CA GLU A 156 -12.20 -0.15 4.55
C GLU A 156 -10.97 0.75 4.60
N VAL A 157 -11.14 1.98 5.09
CA VAL A 157 -10.05 2.94 5.28
C VAL A 157 -9.78 3.18 6.75
N GLU A 158 -8.51 3.36 7.09
CA GLU A 158 -8.06 3.64 8.45
C GLU A 158 -6.88 4.61 8.43
N TYR A 159 -6.98 5.67 9.23
CA TYR A 159 -5.89 6.57 9.53
C TYR A 159 -5.41 6.30 10.94
N ARG A 160 -4.13 6.01 11.10
CA ARG A 160 -3.60 5.54 12.37
C ARG A 160 -2.18 6.00 12.66
N VAL A 161 -1.81 5.97 13.93
CA VAL A 161 -0.42 6.13 14.36
C VAL A 161 0.38 4.92 13.90
N PHE A 162 1.58 5.15 13.38
CA PHE A 162 2.47 4.06 12.96
C PHE A 162 2.76 3.13 14.15
N ARG A 163 2.44 1.86 14.01
CA ARG A 163 2.52 0.84 15.06
C ARG A 163 1.73 1.20 16.33
N GLY A 164 0.66 1.95 16.18
CA GLY A 164 -0.12 2.46 17.30
C GLY A 164 -1.62 2.45 17.07
N ARG A 165 -2.31 3.34 17.79
CA ARG A 165 -3.77 3.41 17.80
C ARG A 165 -4.36 3.92 16.49
N SER A 166 -5.61 3.51 16.23
CA SER A 166 -6.45 4.09 15.18
C SER A 166 -6.92 5.50 15.59
N ILE A 167 -6.92 6.42 14.63
CA ILE A 167 -7.37 7.79 14.80
C ILE A 167 -8.72 7.97 14.12
N TYR A 168 -8.82 7.50 12.88
CA TYR A 168 -10.02 7.57 12.06
C TYR A 168 -10.23 6.23 11.36
N LYS A 169 -11.48 5.80 11.27
CA LYS A 169 -11.84 4.56 10.58
C LYS A 169 -13.20 4.71 9.92
N SER A 170 -13.29 4.28 8.67
CA SER A 170 -14.55 4.35 7.93
C SER A 170 -14.70 3.18 6.95
N THR A 171 -15.95 2.85 6.68
CA THR A 171 -16.31 1.98 5.56
C THR A 171 -16.91 2.85 4.46
N LEU A 172 -16.27 2.88 3.30
CA LEU A 172 -16.73 3.62 2.13
C LEU A 172 -18.04 3.02 1.62
N LYS A 173 -18.98 3.86 1.20
CA LYS A 173 -20.34 3.44 0.81
C LYS A 173 -20.73 3.90 -0.58
#